data_6177124d35fc5f5af621874eafe9f90a
#
_entry.id   6177124d35fc5f5af621874eafe9f90a
#
_cell.length_a   1.000
_cell.length_b   1.000
_cell.length_c   1.000
_cell.angle_alpha   90.00
_cell.angle_beta   90.00
_cell.angle_gamma   90.00
#
_symmetry.space_group_name_H-M   'P 1'
#
loop_
_entity.id
_entity.type
_entity.pdbx_description
1 polymer ?
#
loop_
_entity_poly.entity_id
_entity_poly.type
_entity_poly.pdbx_seq_one_letter_code
_entity_poly.pdbx_strand_id
1 'polypeptide(L)' 'MADADIIETINRLAHEEHQLENASRTEPLASGEQARLDALAVSLDQCYDLLRQRRARRAAGLDPDAATTRDPDVVERYQQ' A
#
# COMPACT_ATOMS: atom_id res chain seq x y z
N MET A 1 -13.00 5.95 8.27
CA MET A 1 -12.27 5.92 6.98
C MET A 1 -13.07 5.13 5.97
N ALA A 2 -13.32 5.69 4.80
CA ALA A 2 -14.06 5.01 3.73
C ALA A 2 -13.08 4.33 2.77
N ASP A 3 -13.56 3.33 2.01
CA ASP A 3 -12.75 2.68 0.97
C ASP A 3 -12.19 3.70 -0.02
N ALA A 4 -12.97 4.74 -0.36
CA ALA A 4 -12.53 5.78 -1.28
C ALA A 4 -11.27 6.51 -0.79
N ASP A 5 -11.13 6.72 0.52
CA ASP A 5 -9.96 7.37 1.10
C ASP A 5 -8.71 6.50 0.94
N ILE A 6 -8.89 5.19 1.12
CA ILE A 6 -7.79 4.23 0.96
C ILE A 6 -7.37 4.15 -0.51
N ILE A 7 -8.33 4.10 -1.41
CA ILE A 7 -8.08 4.05 -2.86
C ILE A 7 -7.37 5.32 -3.33
N GLU A 8 -7.77 6.49 -2.82
CA GLU A 8 -7.10 7.75 -3.12
C GLU A 8 -5.63 7.72 -2.68
N THR A 9 -5.38 7.21 -1.48
CA THR A 9 -4.02 7.04 -0.98
C THR A 9 -3.22 6.09 -1.86
N ILE A 10 -3.80 4.94 -2.24
CA ILE A 10 -3.16 3.99 -3.15
C ILE A 10 -2.78 4.67 -4.47
N ASN A 11 -3.69 5.43 -5.06
CA ASN A 11 -3.43 6.10 -6.34
C ASN A 11 -2.28 7.10 -6.22
N ARG A 12 -2.22 7.86 -5.14
CA ARG A 12 -1.15 8.83 -4.91
C ARG A 12 0.20 8.13 -4.73
N LEU A 13 0.24 7.07 -3.92
CA LEU A 13 1.47 6.32 -3.66
C LEU A 13 1.94 5.56 -4.91
N ALA A 14 1.01 4.97 -5.66
CA ALA A 14 1.33 4.28 -6.90
C ALA A 14 1.88 5.23 -7.96
N HIS A 15 1.36 6.45 -8.02
CA HIS A 15 1.86 7.46 -8.94
C HIS A 15 3.32 7.84 -8.62
N GLU A 16 3.63 8.05 -7.35
CA GLU A 16 5.00 8.35 -6.92
C GLU A 16 5.93 7.17 -7.21
N GLU A 17 5.49 5.94 -6.92
CA GLU A 17 6.24 4.73 -7.21
C GLU A 17 6.58 4.63 -8.69
N HIS A 18 5.58 4.89 -9.53
CA HIS A 18 5.75 4.85 -10.99
C HIS A 18 6.76 5.89 -11.48
N GLN A 19 6.72 7.09 -10.92
CA GLN A 19 7.70 8.14 -11.25
C GLN A 19 9.13 7.72 -10.91
N LEU A 20 9.34 7.13 -9.75
CA LEU A 20 10.66 6.65 -9.34
C LEU A 20 11.14 5.48 -10.19
N GLU A 21 10.25 4.55 -10.51
CA GLU A 21 10.58 3.42 -11.39
C GLU A 21 10.97 3.91 -12.79
N ASN A 22 10.27 4.90 -13.34
CA ASN A 22 10.60 5.47 -14.65
C ASN A 22 11.94 6.19 -14.60
N ALA A 23 12.24 6.92 -13.55
CA ALA A 23 13.53 7.58 -13.39
C ALA A 23 14.69 6.58 -13.36
N SER A 24 14.46 5.40 -12.75
CA SER A 24 15.49 4.36 -12.65
C SER A 24 15.86 3.73 -13.99
N ARG A 25 15.05 3.92 -15.02
CA ARG A 25 15.33 3.41 -16.36
C ARG A 25 16.43 4.17 -17.07
N THR A 26 16.62 5.45 -16.73
CA THR A 26 17.62 6.31 -17.36
C THR A 26 18.87 6.50 -16.51
N GLU A 27 18.72 6.52 -15.19
CA GLU A 27 19.83 6.69 -14.25
C GLU A 27 19.57 5.84 -13.00
N PRO A 28 20.61 5.28 -12.38
CA PRO A 28 20.45 4.60 -11.09
C PRO A 28 19.89 5.56 -10.06
N LEU A 29 18.96 5.07 -9.23
CA LEU A 29 18.41 5.87 -8.15
C LEU A 29 19.46 6.15 -7.08
N ALA A 30 19.44 7.37 -6.53
CA ALA A 30 20.20 7.70 -5.33
C ALA A 30 19.68 6.85 -4.16
N SER A 31 20.52 6.65 -3.13
CA SER A 31 20.15 5.80 -1.99
C SER A 31 18.84 6.25 -1.30
N GLY A 32 18.62 7.56 -1.19
CA GLY A 32 17.38 8.09 -0.61
C GLY A 32 16.16 7.80 -1.48
N GLU A 33 16.32 7.83 -2.80
CA GLU A 33 15.23 7.51 -3.74
C GLU A 33 14.90 6.02 -3.72
N GLN A 34 15.91 5.17 -3.62
CA GLN A 34 15.69 3.72 -3.50
C GLN A 34 14.97 3.39 -2.19
N ALA A 35 15.39 4.00 -1.09
CA ALA A 35 14.72 3.82 0.21
C ALA A 35 13.26 4.28 0.15
N ARG A 36 12.99 5.38 -0.55
CA ARG A 36 11.62 5.87 -0.74
C ARG A 36 10.79 4.90 -1.56
N LEU A 37 11.36 4.37 -2.65
CA LEU A 37 10.68 3.38 -3.49
C LEU A 37 10.33 2.12 -2.68
N ASP A 38 11.25 1.63 -1.86
CA ASP A 38 11.01 0.47 -1.00
C ASP A 38 9.91 0.76 0.03
N ALA A 39 9.92 1.94 0.62
CA ALA A 39 8.89 2.35 1.59
C ALA A 39 7.51 2.48 0.94
N LEU A 40 7.44 2.97 -0.30
CA LEU A 40 6.19 3.07 -1.05
C LEU A 40 5.59 1.68 -1.32
N ALA A 41 6.42 0.71 -1.67
CA ALA A 41 5.95 -0.66 -1.89
C ALA A 41 5.32 -1.23 -0.63
N VAL A 42 5.96 -1.05 0.53
CA VAL A 42 5.44 -1.51 1.82
C VAL A 42 4.11 -0.82 2.14
N SER A 43 4.04 0.50 1.97
CA SER A 43 2.81 1.27 2.25
C SER A 43 1.66 0.84 1.35
N LEU A 44 1.93 0.57 0.08
CA LEU A 44 0.92 0.08 -0.86
C LEU A 44 0.38 -1.29 -0.41
N ASP A 45 1.27 -2.19 0.00
CA ASP A 45 0.86 -3.52 0.49
C ASP A 45 -0.05 -3.38 1.72
N GLN A 46 0.27 -2.47 2.63
CA GLN A 46 -0.58 -2.20 3.80
C GLN A 46 -1.95 -1.64 3.40
N CYS A 47 -2.00 -0.77 2.39
CA CYS A 47 -3.27 -0.22 1.89
C CYS A 47 -4.14 -1.32 1.26
N TYR A 48 -3.55 -2.19 0.44
CA TYR A 48 -4.29 -3.31 -0.17
C TYR A 48 -4.78 -4.28 0.90
N ASP A 49 -3.96 -4.58 1.90
CA ASP A 49 -4.37 -5.43 3.01
C ASP A 49 -5.55 -4.83 3.76
N LEU A 50 -5.51 -3.53 4.03
CA LEU A 50 -6.61 -2.84 4.72
C LEU A 50 -7.92 -2.93 3.92
N LEU A 51 -7.86 -2.75 2.59
CA LEU A 51 -9.04 -2.92 1.73
C LEU A 51 -9.59 -4.35 1.81
N ARG A 52 -8.72 -5.35 1.80
CA ARG A 52 -9.14 -6.76 1.93
C ARG A 52 -9.83 -7.01 3.26
N GLN A 53 -9.27 -6.48 4.36
CA GLN A 53 -9.89 -6.59 5.68
C GLN A 53 -11.29 -5.97 5.69
N ARG A 54 -11.45 -4.78 5.12
CA ARG A 54 -12.73 -4.08 5.08
C ARG A 54 -13.77 -4.87 4.28
N ARG A 55 -13.38 -5.44 3.15
CA ARG A 55 -14.27 -6.28 2.32
C ARG A 55 -14.69 -7.55 3.07
N ALA A 56 -13.74 -8.20 3.73
CA ALA A 56 -14.01 -9.41 4.51
C ALA A 56 -14.98 -9.10 5.66
N ARG A 57 -14.80 -7.98 6.36
CA ARG A 57 -15.69 -7.58 7.44
C ARG A 57 -17.11 -7.32 6.92
N ARG A 58 -17.26 -6.60 5.83
CA ARG A 58 -18.57 -6.37 5.22
C ARG A 58 -19.25 -7.69 4.82
N ALA A 59 -18.52 -8.61 4.23
CA ALA A 59 -19.04 -9.92 3.84
C ALA A 59 -19.50 -10.73 5.04
N ALA A 60 -18.86 -10.55 6.20
CA ALA A 60 -19.22 -11.24 7.44
C ALA A 60 -20.29 -10.48 8.26
N GLY A 61 -20.81 -9.36 7.76
CA GLY A 61 -21.78 -8.54 8.50
C GLY A 61 -21.17 -7.72 9.63
N LEU A 62 -19.85 -7.53 9.60
CA LEU A 62 -19.11 -6.76 10.61
C LEU A 62 -18.81 -5.35 10.12
N ASP A 63 -18.49 -4.45 11.07
CA ASP A 63 -18.17 -3.07 10.75
C ASP A 63 -16.81 -2.98 10.02
N PRO A 64 -16.78 -2.51 8.76
CA PRO A 64 -15.53 -2.36 8.03
C PRO A 64 -14.59 -1.33 8.67
N ASP A 65 -15.13 -0.33 9.39
CA ASP A 65 -14.32 0.71 10.02
C ASP A 65 -13.51 0.19 11.23
N ALA A 66 -13.80 -1.02 11.70
CA ALA A 66 -13.01 -1.66 12.74
C ALA A 66 -11.71 -2.28 12.20
N ALA A 67 -11.55 -2.38 10.87
CA ALA A 67 -10.30 -2.84 10.28
C ALA A 67 -9.19 -1.83 10.52
N THR A 68 -7.98 -2.31 10.81
CA THR A 68 -6.82 -1.46 11.09
C THR A 68 -5.62 -1.88 10.26
N THR A 69 -4.72 -0.93 10.00
CA THR A 69 -3.47 -1.21 9.31
C THR A 69 -2.66 -2.21 10.11
N ARG A 70 -2.25 -3.30 9.46
CA ARG A 70 -1.44 -4.33 10.08
C ARG A 70 0.04 -4.05 9.87
N ASP A 71 0.86 -4.65 10.75
CA ASP A 71 2.31 -4.54 10.66
C ASP A 71 2.79 -5.01 9.28
N PRO A 72 3.77 -4.31 8.66
CA PRO A 72 4.29 -4.70 7.35
C PRO A 72 4.76 -6.16 7.28
N ASP A 73 5.38 -6.68 8.32
CA ASP A 73 5.85 -8.06 8.35
C ASP A 73 4.70 -9.05 8.21
N VAL A 74 3.55 -8.76 8.82
CA VAL A 74 2.36 -9.60 8.72
C VAL A 74 1.81 -9.56 7.29
N VAL A 75 1.72 -8.36 6.69
CA VAL A 75 1.20 -8.18 5.33
C VAL A 75 2.06 -8.91 4.31
N GLU A 76 3.39 -8.77 4.42
CA GLU A 76 4.32 -9.41 3.47
C GLU A 76 4.27 -10.93 3.54
N ARG A 77 4.02 -11.52 4.70
CA ARG A 77 3.87 -12.97 4.83
C ARG A 77 2.70 -13.52 4.02
N TYR A 78 1.62 -12.75 3.88
CA TYR A 78 0.46 -13.17 3.10
C TYR A 78 0.73 -13.18 1.61
N GLN A 79 1.72 -12.46 1.15
CA GLN A 79 2.03 -12.31 -0.26
C GLN A 79 3.10 -13.29 -0.75
N GLN A 80 3.67 -14.04 0.16
CA GLN A 80 4.67 -15.05 -0.17
C GLN A 80 4.01 -16.45 -0.33
#